data_5cb388e1ea3dc6635f1733c376f473da
#
_entry.id   5cb388e1ea3dc6635f1733c376f473da
#
_cell.length_a   1.000
_cell.length_b   1.000
_cell.length_c   1.000
_cell.angle_alpha   90.00
_cell.angle_beta   90.00
_cell.angle_gamma   90.00
#
_symmetry.space_group_name_H-M   'P 1'
#
loop_
_entity.id
_entity.type
_entity.pdbx_description
1 polymer ?
#
loop_
_entity_poly.entity_id
_entity_poly.type
_entity_poly.pdbx_seq_one_letter_code
_entity_poly.pdbx_strand_id
1 'polypeptide(L)'
;MQYKLLLSTAITATLLTACSDDKPAEKKSEPVKLAAVSAEQMADEAEARYKSSSEAIEDSEYRREGSGAIATITRPLPLQESAEPVTLTVTDTITYGQELRDQGVIARVERRITPHDALVSTMKALAPLPVTDENMVNGIAGHLQLRNDLLADNNIRSTFAVTPFQTQDDGNSFDFKGMHYDTYYNEKSADIFDGQLNVEPITMTSSGKEGKGGTATLTAVKGNWGNKADGSAYLNVDPIKIEATDINGLSALEIAGIKGSGSGVAYDDTFGAFLGKGDISINNIRYTNNGRVTNIGDIIFDLDNNKTAAGNYNSTFGLTFKLDGASLQQSIPMLPVAPKNLRLNVTVNDISARANTNLSEAMQLIGEQAQQGSNNMPAAAQDKLNAALTDLIRDKTRLTADLLAETDSGSASVKAHLGIRKDSSDSAETWQAALNEAKENPATLQNLLKNNLDLNIDARISKSLTDKIGLTPMIEGRGAMFVTLSDGEYRLKIENNDGKIKLNGMPLPF
;
A
#
# COMPACT_ATOMS: atom_id res chain seq x y z
N MET A 1 -13.82 -3.63 -13.41
CA MET A 1 -13.28 -2.80 -12.32
C MET A 1 -12.83 -3.63 -11.11
N GLN A 2 -13.51 -4.69 -10.73
CA GLN A 2 -13.18 -5.55 -9.58
C GLN A 2 -11.87 -6.38 -9.74
N TYR A 3 -11.40 -6.66 -10.94
CA TYR A 3 -10.21 -7.50 -11.16
C TYR A 3 -8.87 -6.75 -11.14
N LYS A 4 -8.84 -5.44 -11.40
CA LYS A 4 -7.66 -4.60 -11.10
C LYS A 4 -7.36 -4.55 -9.59
N LEU A 5 -8.40 -4.73 -8.78
CA LEU A 5 -8.30 -4.89 -7.33
C LEU A 5 -7.66 -6.23 -6.93
N LEU A 6 -7.92 -7.34 -7.61
CA LEU A 6 -7.55 -8.69 -7.13
C LEU A 6 -6.05 -8.97 -7.12
N LEU A 7 -5.25 -8.47 -8.04
CA LEU A 7 -3.80 -8.76 -8.05
C LEU A 7 -2.97 -7.65 -7.37
N SER A 8 -3.30 -6.37 -7.58
CA SER A 8 -2.68 -5.28 -6.80
C SER A 8 -3.22 -5.27 -5.37
N THR A 9 -4.51 -5.64 -5.17
CA THR A 9 -5.09 -5.82 -3.85
C THR A 9 -4.57 -7.08 -3.17
N ALA A 10 -4.22 -8.16 -3.86
CA ALA A 10 -3.60 -9.33 -3.22
C ALA A 10 -2.25 -8.97 -2.59
N ILE A 11 -1.43 -8.16 -3.22
CA ILE A 11 -0.14 -7.72 -2.65
C ILE A 11 -0.34 -6.57 -1.65
N THR A 12 -1.22 -5.60 -1.95
CA THR A 12 -1.47 -4.47 -1.05
C THR A 12 -2.51 -4.79 0.02
N ALA A 13 -3.52 -5.61 -0.27
CA ALA A 13 -4.49 -6.08 0.71
C ALA A 13 -3.91 -7.15 1.63
N THR A 14 -2.98 -7.98 1.17
CA THR A 14 -2.24 -8.89 2.06
C THR A 14 -1.39 -8.11 3.07
N LEU A 15 -0.91 -6.93 2.70
CA LEU A 15 -0.20 -6.03 3.62
C LEU A 15 -1.15 -5.23 4.53
N LEU A 16 -2.44 -5.05 4.15
CA LEU A 16 -3.41 -4.20 4.85
C LEU A 16 -4.58 -4.96 5.49
N THR A 17 -4.89 -6.20 5.06
CA THR A 17 -6.03 -6.97 5.58
C THR A 17 -5.70 -7.92 6.74
N ALA A 18 -4.49 -7.86 7.27
CA ALA A 18 -4.14 -8.60 8.49
C ALA A 18 -4.90 -8.10 9.74
N CYS A 19 -6.02 -7.40 9.59
CA CYS A 19 -6.59 -6.67 10.72
C CYS A 19 -8.11 -6.61 10.63
N SER A 20 -8.84 -7.35 11.44
CA SER A 20 -10.27 -7.15 11.68
C SER A 20 -10.67 -7.35 13.14
N ASP A 21 -11.62 -6.55 13.53
CA ASP A 21 -12.51 -6.51 14.70
C ASP A 21 -12.07 -7.03 16.09
N ASP A 22 -12.46 -6.24 17.11
CA ASP A 22 -12.32 -6.37 18.58
C ASP A 22 -12.86 -7.68 19.23
N LYS A 23 -12.99 -8.77 18.51
CA LYS A 23 -13.26 -10.07 19.12
C LYS A 23 -11.96 -10.85 19.25
N PRO A 24 -11.70 -11.48 20.42
CA PRO A 24 -10.57 -12.40 20.54
C PRO A 24 -10.69 -13.43 19.43
N ALA A 25 -9.67 -13.54 18.59
CA ALA A 25 -9.62 -14.56 17.56
C ALA A 25 -9.86 -15.91 18.24
N GLU A 26 -10.89 -16.61 17.84
CA GLU A 26 -11.09 -18.00 18.28
C GLU A 26 -9.79 -18.75 17.97
N LYS A 27 -9.31 -19.49 18.97
CA LYS A 27 -8.16 -20.38 18.82
C LYS A 27 -8.26 -21.09 17.47
N LYS A 28 -7.15 -21.18 16.71
CA LYS A 28 -6.99 -22.10 15.59
C LYS A 28 -7.72 -23.41 15.93
N SER A 29 -8.97 -23.54 15.55
CA SER A 29 -9.63 -24.80 15.59
C SER A 29 -9.09 -25.59 14.42
N GLU A 30 -8.32 -26.64 14.68
CA GLU A 30 -8.05 -27.62 13.64
C GLU A 30 -9.38 -27.96 12.95
N PRO A 31 -9.41 -28.10 11.61
CA PRO A 31 -10.62 -28.40 10.90
C PRO A 31 -11.29 -29.62 11.55
N VAL A 32 -12.49 -29.38 12.09
CA VAL A 32 -13.22 -30.45 12.79
C VAL A 32 -13.74 -31.41 11.73
N LYS A 33 -13.40 -32.69 11.91
CA LYS A 33 -13.95 -33.77 11.06
C LYS A 33 -15.48 -33.66 10.99
N LEU A 34 -16.02 -33.57 9.77
CA LEU A 34 -17.46 -33.48 9.56
C LEU A 34 -18.10 -34.87 9.63
N ALA A 35 -19.35 -34.92 10.09
CA ALA A 35 -20.10 -36.17 10.18
C ALA A 35 -20.29 -36.81 8.80
N ALA A 36 -20.29 -38.13 8.74
CA ALA A 36 -20.64 -38.86 7.52
C ALA A 36 -22.11 -38.66 7.21
N VAL A 37 -22.43 -38.38 5.94
CA VAL A 37 -23.78 -38.18 5.42
C VAL A 37 -23.93 -38.93 4.09
N SER A 38 -25.14 -39.00 3.53
CA SER A 38 -25.33 -39.62 2.22
C SER A 38 -24.64 -38.85 1.09
N ALA A 39 -24.39 -39.51 -0.03
CA ALA A 39 -23.78 -38.89 -1.20
C ALA A 39 -24.62 -37.71 -1.74
N GLU A 40 -25.95 -37.83 -1.71
CA GLU A 40 -26.86 -36.78 -2.12
C GLU A 40 -26.77 -35.57 -1.18
N GLN A 41 -26.76 -35.80 0.13
CA GLN A 41 -26.61 -34.74 1.12
C GLN A 41 -25.25 -34.05 1.04
N MET A 42 -24.16 -34.79 0.75
CA MET A 42 -22.85 -34.18 0.50
C MET A 42 -22.90 -33.23 -0.72
N ALA A 43 -23.59 -33.66 -1.79
CA ALA A 43 -23.74 -32.83 -2.98
C ALA A 43 -24.56 -31.55 -2.71
N ASP A 44 -25.63 -31.64 -1.94
CA ASP A 44 -26.47 -30.51 -1.58
C ASP A 44 -25.74 -29.50 -0.68
N GLU A 45 -24.99 -30.01 0.32
CA GLU A 45 -24.18 -29.17 1.21
C GLU A 45 -23.05 -28.48 0.43
N ALA A 46 -22.38 -29.19 -0.50
CA ALA A 46 -21.32 -28.64 -1.31
C ALA A 46 -21.83 -27.53 -2.25
N GLU A 47 -22.98 -27.76 -2.92
CA GLU A 47 -23.62 -26.76 -3.77
C GLU A 47 -24.05 -25.53 -2.99
N ALA A 48 -24.71 -25.71 -1.85
CA ALA A 48 -25.14 -24.61 -0.99
C ALA A 48 -23.94 -23.81 -0.48
N ARG A 49 -22.88 -24.48 -0.04
CA ARG A 49 -21.67 -23.83 0.47
C ARG A 49 -20.92 -23.08 -0.62
N TYR A 50 -20.78 -23.67 -1.83
CA TYR A 50 -20.18 -22.99 -2.97
C TYR A 50 -20.96 -21.72 -3.33
N LYS A 51 -22.27 -21.83 -3.56
CA LYS A 51 -23.13 -20.70 -3.96
C LYS A 51 -23.18 -19.57 -2.93
N SER A 52 -22.99 -19.89 -1.65
CA SER A 52 -22.96 -18.90 -0.57
C SER A 52 -21.58 -18.29 -0.33
N SER A 53 -20.53 -18.82 -0.94
CA SER A 53 -19.17 -18.35 -0.73
C SER A 53 -18.84 -17.13 -1.60
N SER A 54 -17.90 -16.30 -1.12
CA SER A 54 -17.29 -15.22 -1.91
C SER A 54 -16.51 -15.73 -3.12
N GLU A 55 -16.18 -17.02 -3.14
CA GLU A 55 -15.46 -17.68 -4.23
C GLU A 55 -16.36 -18.13 -5.37
N ALA A 56 -17.70 -18.13 -5.17
CA ALA A 56 -18.64 -18.51 -6.22
C ALA A 56 -18.53 -17.54 -7.41
N ILE A 57 -18.55 -18.11 -8.61
CA ILE A 57 -18.63 -17.31 -9.82
C ILE A 57 -20.07 -16.86 -9.99
N GLU A 58 -20.34 -15.56 -9.86
CA GLU A 58 -21.67 -14.99 -10.10
C GLU A 58 -22.17 -15.32 -11.50
N ASP A 59 -23.45 -15.65 -11.63
CA ASP A 59 -24.15 -16.00 -12.88
C ASP A 59 -23.52 -17.21 -13.62
N SER A 60 -22.76 -18.07 -12.92
CA SER A 60 -22.20 -19.28 -13.51
C SER A 60 -23.28 -20.37 -13.69
N GLU A 61 -23.12 -21.15 -14.75
CA GLU A 61 -23.89 -22.38 -14.90
C GLU A 61 -23.29 -23.48 -14.01
N TYR A 62 -24.01 -23.83 -12.93
CA TYR A 62 -23.62 -24.90 -12.02
C TYR A 62 -24.25 -26.21 -12.46
N ARG A 63 -23.43 -27.25 -12.71
CA ARG A 63 -23.88 -28.55 -13.13
C ARG A 63 -23.21 -29.66 -12.33
N ARG A 64 -23.99 -30.56 -11.75
CA ARG A 64 -23.46 -31.76 -11.08
C ARG A 64 -22.96 -32.77 -12.09
N GLU A 65 -21.77 -33.32 -11.85
CA GLU A 65 -21.15 -34.35 -12.70
C GLU A 65 -20.52 -35.44 -11.82
N GLY A 66 -21.06 -36.66 -11.89
CA GLY A 66 -20.53 -37.80 -11.12
C GLY A 66 -20.48 -37.54 -9.61
N SER A 67 -19.29 -37.57 -9.02
CA SER A 67 -19.02 -37.27 -7.61
C SER A 67 -18.59 -35.83 -7.36
N GLY A 68 -18.84 -34.94 -8.29
CA GLY A 68 -18.49 -33.52 -8.22
C GLY A 68 -19.49 -32.62 -8.92
N ALA A 69 -19.07 -31.41 -9.19
CA ALA A 69 -19.82 -30.43 -9.98
C ALA A 69 -18.90 -29.50 -10.73
N ILE A 70 -19.41 -28.85 -11.76
CA ILE A 70 -18.69 -27.83 -12.54
C ILE A 70 -19.54 -26.56 -12.54
N ALA A 71 -18.89 -25.42 -12.28
CA ALA A 71 -19.46 -24.10 -12.47
C ALA A 71 -18.64 -23.37 -13.53
N THR A 72 -19.29 -22.88 -14.59
CA THR A 72 -18.59 -22.22 -15.71
C THR A 72 -19.25 -20.91 -16.06
N ILE A 73 -18.45 -19.91 -16.34
CA ILE A 73 -18.89 -18.64 -16.94
C ILE A 73 -17.92 -18.21 -18.03
N THR A 74 -18.49 -17.61 -19.08
CA THR A 74 -17.70 -16.98 -20.14
C THR A 74 -18.06 -15.50 -20.18
N ARG A 75 -17.10 -14.63 -19.96
CA ARG A 75 -17.29 -13.18 -19.93
C ARG A 75 -16.28 -12.44 -20.80
N PRO A 76 -16.70 -11.37 -21.52
CA PRO A 76 -15.76 -10.44 -22.12
C PRO A 76 -15.04 -9.65 -21.02
N LEU A 77 -13.72 -9.60 -21.08
CA LEU A 77 -12.89 -8.79 -20.18
C LEU A 77 -12.36 -7.59 -20.95
N PRO A 78 -12.80 -6.36 -20.68
CA PRO A 78 -12.19 -5.17 -21.26
C PRO A 78 -10.82 -4.95 -20.62
N LEU A 79 -9.75 -5.13 -21.37
CA LEU A 79 -8.38 -4.96 -20.89
C LEU A 79 -7.92 -3.50 -20.91
N GLN A 80 -8.44 -2.69 -21.83
CA GLN A 80 -8.26 -1.23 -21.96
C GLN A 80 -9.45 -0.65 -22.72
N GLU A 81 -9.75 0.65 -22.53
CA GLU A 81 -10.88 1.33 -23.21
C GLU A 81 -10.82 1.31 -24.75
N SER A 82 -9.66 1.06 -25.35
CA SER A 82 -9.44 1.06 -26.81
C SER A 82 -9.13 -0.32 -27.41
N ALA A 83 -9.05 -1.39 -26.62
CA ALA A 83 -8.75 -2.72 -27.09
C ALA A 83 -10.00 -3.57 -27.26
N GLU A 84 -10.01 -4.48 -28.24
CA GLU A 84 -11.08 -5.47 -28.36
C GLU A 84 -11.17 -6.28 -27.05
N PRO A 85 -12.38 -6.50 -26.51
CA PRO A 85 -12.55 -7.24 -25.27
C PRO A 85 -12.11 -8.70 -25.48
N VAL A 86 -11.22 -9.17 -24.61
CA VAL A 86 -10.80 -10.59 -24.60
C VAL A 86 -11.85 -11.38 -23.82
N THR A 87 -12.31 -12.47 -24.41
CA THR A 87 -13.29 -13.35 -23.76
C THR A 87 -12.56 -14.37 -22.89
N LEU A 88 -12.79 -14.31 -21.57
CA LEU A 88 -12.29 -15.29 -20.60
C LEU A 88 -13.39 -16.29 -20.25
N THR A 89 -13.01 -17.56 -20.18
CA THR A 89 -13.83 -18.61 -19.57
C THR A 89 -13.19 -18.99 -18.23
N VAL A 90 -13.96 -18.83 -17.15
CA VAL A 90 -13.57 -19.27 -15.81
C VAL A 90 -14.38 -20.53 -15.51
N THR A 91 -13.67 -21.58 -15.13
CA THR A 91 -14.29 -22.87 -14.79
C THR A 91 -13.83 -23.29 -13.40
N ASP A 92 -14.77 -23.47 -12.48
CA ASP A 92 -14.55 -24.07 -11.18
C ASP A 92 -14.94 -25.55 -11.24
N THR A 93 -14.00 -26.41 -10.91
CA THR A 93 -14.25 -27.84 -10.66
C THR A 93 -14.45 -28.02 -9.17
N ILE A 94 -15.68 -28.42 -8.78
CA ILE A 94 -16.04 -28.60 -7.38
C ILE A 94 -16.03 -30.08 -7.05
N THR A 95 -15.19 -30.48 -6.10
CA THR A 95 -15.13 -31.85 -5.59
C THR A 95 -15.62 -31.89 -4.15
N TYR A 96 -16.31 -32.97 -3.79
CA TYR A 96 -16.80 -33.23 -2.44
C TYR A 96 -16.78 -34.73 -2.16
N GLY A 97 -16.83 -35.11 -0.90
CA GLY A 97 -16.82 -36.52 -0.51
C GLY A 97 -16.34 -36.73 0.91
N GLN A 98 -16.45 -37.98 1.38
CA GLN A 98 -16.14 -38.32 2.79
C GLN A 98 -14.66 -38.03 3.13
N GLU A 99 -13.76 -38.23 2.19
CA GLU A 99 -12.32 -37.98 2.40
C GLU A 99 -12.00 -36.50 2.70
N LEU A 100 -12.70 -35.59 2.00
CA LEU A 100 -12.62 -34.14 2.27
C LEU A 100 -13.31 -33.78 3.58
N ARG A 101 -14.45 -34.38 3.89
CA ARG A 101 -15.17 -34.19 5.16
C ARG A 101 -14.34 -34.64 6.37
N ASP A 102 -13.56 -35.69 6.25
CA ASP A 102 -12.63 -36.12 7.29
C ASP A 102 -11.52 -35.09 7.57
N GLN A 103 -11.28 -34.18 6.61
CA GLN A 103 -10.37 -33.01 6.73
C GLN A 103 -11.13 -31.72 7.10
N GLY A 104 -12.42 -31.78 7.41
CA GLY A 104 -13.27 -30.62 7.71
C GLY A 104 -13.69 -29.79 6.49
N VAL A 105 -13.46 -30.30 5.27
CA VAL A 105 -13.76 -29.61 4.01
C VAL A 105 -15.13 -30.06 3.48
N ILE A 106 -16.02 -29.12 3.25
CA ILE A 106 -17.36 -29.37 2.65
C ILE A 106 -17.23 -29.53 1.14
N ALA A 107 -16.47 -28.63 0.50
CA ALA A 107 -16.21 -28.65 -0.92
C ALA A 107 -14.80 -28.11 -1.22
N ARG A 108 -14.14 -28.69 -2.22
CA ARG A 108 -12.90 -28.18 -2.80
C ARG A 108 -13.20 -27.60 -4.15
N VAL A 109 -12.76 -26.38 -4.41
CA VAL A 109 -12.92 -25.66 -5.66
C VAL A 109 -11.55 -25.49 -6.31
N GLU A 110 -11.39 -26.03 -7.52
CA GLU A 110 -10.21 -25.82 -8.36
C GLU A 110 -10.60 -24.93 -9.53
N ARG A 111 -10.03 -23.74 -9.62
CA ARG A 111 -10.35 -22.74 -10.63
C ARG A 111 -9.39 -22.77 -11.79
N ARG A 112 -9.94 -22.79 -12.99
CA ARG A 112 -9.20 -22.69 -14.23
C ARG A 112 -9.70 -21.51 -15.07
N ILE A 113 -8.76 -20.76 -15.66
CA ILE A 113 -9.04 -19.61 -16.52
C ILE A 113 -8.49 -19.90 -17.91
N THR A 114 -9.33 -19.75 -18.95
CA THR A 114 -8.96 -20.00 -20.35
C THR A 114 -9.59 -18.94 -21.28
N PRO A 115 -9.01 -18.65 -22.45
CA PRO A 115 -7.73 -19.15 -22.95
C PRO A 115 -6.54 -18.52 -22.23
N HIS A 116 -5.39 -19.16 -22.29
CA HIS A 116 -4.15 -18.70 -21.65
C HIS A 116 -3.72 -17.31 -22.12
N ASP A 117 -3.81 -17.01 -23.40
CA ASP A 117 -3.40 -15.72 -23.97
C ASP A 117 -4.16 -14.53 -23.35
N ALA A 118 -5.41 -14.74 -22.99
CA ALA A 118 -6.21 -13.73 -22.30
C ALA A 118 -5.74 -13.52 -20.86
N LEU A 119 -5.39 -14.57 -20.12
CA LEU A 119 -4.80 -14.48 -18.80
C LEU A 119 -3.44 -13.75 -18.84
N VAL A 120 -2.60 -14.09 -19.82
CA VAL A 120 -1.31 -13.44 -20.08
C VAL A 120 -1.51 -11.95 -20.34
N SER A 121 -2.46 -11.57 -21.21
CA SER A 121 -2.77 -10.18 -21.51
C SER A 121 -3.24 -9.43 -20.27
N THR A 122 -4.06 -10.08 -19.45
CA THR A 122 -4.52 -9.52 -18.17
C THR A 122 -3.36 -9.31 -17.19
N MET A 123 -2.48 -10.30 -17.06
CA MET A 123 -1.29 -10.22 -16.20
C MET A 123 -0.35 -9.08 -16.64
N LYS A 124 -0.11 -8.94 -17.96
CA LYS A 124 0.68 -7.84 -18.51
C LYS A 124 0.06 -6.46 -18.21
N ALA A 125 -1.27 -6.34 -18.35
CA ALA A 125 -1.98 -5.10 -18.07
C ALA A 125 -2.00 -4.71 -16.59
N LEU A 126 -1.91 -5.68 -15.68
CA LEU A 126 -1.94 -5.49 -14.23
C LEU A 126 -0.54 -5.36 -13.61
N ALA A 127 0.52 -5.75 -14.31
CA ALA A 127 1.88 -5.71 -13.78
C ALA A 127 2.35 -4.24 -13.63
N PRO A 128 2.71 -3.79 -12.42
CA PRO A 128 3.22 -2.44 -12.19
C PRO A 128 4.66 -2.24 -12.71
N LEU A 129 5.32 -3.32 -13.12
CA LEU A 129 6.66 -3.33 -13.69
C LEU A 129 6.55 -3.65 -15.18
N PRO A 130 7.46 -3.13 -16.03
CA PRO A 130 7.55 -3.53 -17.42
C PRO A 130 8.05 -5.00 -17.50
N VAL A 131 7.15 -5.95 -17.25
CA VAL A 131 7.38 -7.37 -17.51
C VAL A 131 7.35 -7.51 -19.03
N THR A 132 8.52 -7.33 -19.63
CA THR A 132 8.69 -7.34 -21.08
C THR A 132 8.89 -8.76 -21.64
N ASP A 133 9.17 -9.73 -20.77
CA ASP A 133 9.38 -11.11 -21.18
C ASP A 133 8.06 -11.88 -21.25
N GLU A 134 7.57 -12.02 -22.48
CA GLU A 134 6.34 -12.75 -22.80
C GLU A 134 6.41 -14.22 -22.37
N ASN A 135 7.57 -14.82 -22.44
CA ASN A 135 7.79 -16.22 -22.07
C ASN A 135 7.66 -16.43 -20.56
N MET A 136 8.10 -15.47 -19.76
CA MET A 136 7.92 -15.51 -18.30
C MET A 136 6.45 -15.46 -17.92
N VAL A 137 5.68 -14.52 -18.50
CA VAL A 137 4.25 -14.38 -18.19
C VAL A 137 3.46 -15.60 -18.65
N ASN A 138 3.76 -16.11 -19.84
CA ASN A 138 3.18 -17.37 -20.37
C ASN A 138 3.51 -18.56 -19.47
N GLY A 139 4.75 -18.64 -18.99
CA GLY A 139 5.17 -19.67 -18.05
C GLY A 139 4.38 -19.61 -16.75
N ILE A 140 4.26 -18.44 -16.12
CA ILE A 140 3.47 -18.28 -14.89
C ILE A 140 2.01 -18.67 -15.13
N ALA A 141 1.37 -18.18 -16.19
CA ALA A 141 -0.02 -18.49 -16.51
C ALA A 141 -0.26 -20.00 -16.75
N GLY A 142 0.70 -20.68 -17.42
CA GLY A 142 0.63 -22.10 -17.71
C GLY A 142 0.80 -23.01 -16.48
N HIS A 143 1.44 -22.51 -15.44
CA HIS A 143 1.78 -23.25 -14.23
C HIS A 143 0.97 -22.82 -13.00
N LEU A 144 -0.01 -21.93 -13.20
CA LEU A 144 -0.88 -21.41 -12.16
C LEU A 144 -1.90 -22.43 -11.66
N GLN A 145 -2.00 -22.58 -10.35
CA GLN A 145 -2.99 -23.42 -9.67
C GLN A 145 -3.73 -22.57 -8.63
N LEU A 146 -5.05 -22.57 -8.72
CA LEU A 146 -5.96 -21.89 -7.79
C LEU A 146 -6.86 -22.93 -7.13
N ARG A 147 -6.82 -23.04 -5.80
CA ARG A 147 -7.63 -23.99 -5.05
C ARG A 147 -8.18 -23.32 -3.80
N ASN A 148 -9.48 -23.51 -3.57
CA ASN A 148 -10.16 -23.08 -2.36
C ASN A 148 -10.84 -24.28 -1.69
N ASP A 149 -10.50 -24.55 -0.43
CA ASP A 149 -11.18 -25.51 0.41
C ASP A 149 -12.25 -24.75 1.23
N LEU A 150 -13.51 -24.98 0.93
CA LEU A 150 -14.66 -24.38 1.61
C LEU A 150 -14.99 -25.20 2.86
N LEU A 151 -14.74 -24.59 4.02
CA LEU A 151 -14.96 -25.24 5.33
C LEU A 151 -16.31 -24.82 5.94
N ALA A 152 -16.62 -25.40 7.09
CA ALA A 152 -17.75 -24.97 7.92
C ALA A 152 -17.53 -23.53 8.43
N ASP A 153 -18.61 -22.93 8.99
CA ASP A 153 -18.60 -21.63 9.65
C ASP A 153 -18.10 -20.47 8.78
N ASN A 154 -18.29 -20.59 7.45
CA ASN A 154 -17.85 -19.62 6.44
C ASN A 154 -16.31 -19.44 6.37
N ASN A 155 -15.57 -20.41 6.85
CA ASN A 155 -14.12 -20.41 6.70
C ASN A 155 -13.70 -20.92 5.32
N ILE A 156 -12.62 -20.37 4.80
CA ILE A 156 -12.02 -20.74 3.52
C ILE A 156 -10.51 -20.90 3.74
N ARG A 157 -9.94 -21.96 3.15
CA ARG A 157 -8.51 -22.08 2.94
C ARG A 157 -8.23 -21.93 1.45
N SER A 158 -7.61 -20.82 1.10
CA SER A 158 -7.25 -20.51 -0.28
C SER A 158 -5.78 -20.81 -0.52
N THR A 159 -5.51 -21.53 -1.61
CA THR A 159 -4.16 -21.84 -2.06
C THR A 159 -3.98 -21.28 -3.47
N PHE A 160 -2.92 -20.49 -3.64
CA PHE A 160 -2.43 -20.04 -4.93
C PHE A 160 -1.02 -20.60 -5.09
N ALA A 161 -0.78 -21.35 -6.16
CA ALA A 161 0.53 -21.90 -6.42
C ALA A 161 0.93 -21.73 -7.89
N VAL A 162 2.22 -21.56 -8.13
CA VAL A 162 2.82 -21.67 -9.46
C VAL A 162 3.86 -22.78 -9.41
N THR A 163 3.64 -23.83 -10.17
CA THR A 163 4.58 -24.96 -10.22
C THR A 163 5.88 -24.56 -10.92
N PRO A 164 7.01 -25.24 -10.64
CA PRO A 164 8.30 -24.92 -11.25
C PRO A 164 8.24 -24.99 -12.79
N PHE A 165 8.89 -24.03 -13.44
CA PHE A 165 9.06 -24.03 -14.89
C PHE A 165 10.35 -23.32 -15.31
N GLN A 166 10.76 -23.55 -16.55
CA GLN A 166 11.90 -22.89 -17.17
C GLN A 166 11.50 -22.43 -18.57
N THR A 167 11.92 -21.24 -18.95
CA THR A 167 11.79 -20.74 -20.32
C THR A 167 13.16 -20.33 -20.86
N GLN A 168 13.35 -20.45 -22.16
CA GLN A 168 14.56 -20.01 -22.83
C GLN A 168 14.21 -19.38 -24.18
N ASP A 169 14.74 -18.19 -24.45
CA ASP A 169 14.54 -17.46 -25.69
C ASP A 169 15.76 -16.57 -26.01
N ASP A 170 16.25 -16.63 -27.24
CA ASP A 170 17.38 -15.83 -27.76
C ASP A 170 18.58 -15.70 -26.80
N GLY A 171 18.94 -16.79 -26.11
CA GLY A 171 20.04 -16.82 -25.16
C GLY A 171 19.72 -16.22 -23.80
N ASN A 172 18.48 -15.81 -23.56
CA ASN A 172 17.95 -15.50 -22.24
C ASN A 172 17.29 -16.75 -21.65
N SER A 173 17.42 -16.93 -20.34
CA SER A 173 16.70 -17.99 -19.63
C SER A 173 16.07 -17.45 -18.35
N PHE A 174 14.90 -17.99 -18.03
CA PHE A 174 14.18 -17.74 -16.79
C PHE A 174 13.91 -19.09 -16.12
N ASP A 175 14.41 -19.25 -14.92
CA ASP A 175 14.24 -20.46 -14.11
C ASP A 175 13.49 -20.10 -12.83
N PHE A 176 12.24 -20.57 -12.74
CA PHE A 176 11.35 -20.37 -11.61
C PHE A 176 11.15 -21.68 -10.86
N LYS A 177 11.56 -21.73 -9.61
CA LYS A 177 11.50 -22.96 -8.80
C LYS A 177 10.16 -23.18 -8.12
N GLY A 178 9.22 -22.25 -8.28
CA GLY A 178 7.87 -22.37 -7.78
C GLY A 178 7.49 -21.30 -6.76
N MET A 179 6.18 -21.15 -6.56
CA MET A 179 5.61 -20.30 -5.54
C MET A 179 4.41 -20.99 -4.90
N HIS A 180 4.24 -20.78 -3.62
CA HIS A 180 3.11 -21.27 -2.84
C HIS A 180 2.62 -20.18 -1.89
N TYR A 181 1.33 -19.90 -1.94
CA TYR A 181 0.64 -18.92 -1.10
C TYR A 181 -0.59 -19.61 -0.51
N ASP A 182 -0.69 -19.67 0.78
CA ASP A 182 -1.84 -20.19 1.51
C ASP A 182 -2.43 -19.12 2.41
N THR A 183 -3.75 -19.06 2.46
CA THR A 183 -4.46 -18.21 3.40
C THR A 183 -5.64 -18.94 4.00
N TYR A 184 -5.80 -18.83 5.31
CA TYR A 184 -6.97 -19.32 6.04
C TYR A 184 -7.71 -18.12 6.63
N TYR A 185 -8.95 -17.93 6.23
CA TYR A 185 -9.75 -16.76 6.60
C TYR A 185 -11.24 -17.10 6.75
N ASN A 186 -11.98 -16.19 7.40
CA ASN A 186 -13.42 -16.22 7.46
C ASN A 186 -13.98 -15.17 6.50
N GLU A 187 -14.80 -15.59 5.53
CA GLU A 187 -15.32 -14.70 4.48
C GLU A 187 -16.37 -13.70 4.97
N LYS A 188 -17.02 -13.94 6.12
CA LYS A 188 -18.03 -13.03 6.68
C LYS A 188 -17.47 -11.98 7.61
N SER A 189 -16.48 -12.37 8.45
CA SER A 189 -15.81 -11.43 9.34
C SER A 189 -14.58 -10.78 8.71
N ALA A 190 -14.14 -11.28 7.53
CA ALA A 190 -12.88 -10.93 6.88
C ALA A 190 -11.62 -11.18 7.74
N ASP A 191 -11.74 -11.98 8.82
CA ASP A 191 -10.62 -12.33 9.67
C ASP A 191 -9.65 -13.25 8.93
N ILE A 192 -8.38 -12.88 8.88
CA ILE A 192 -7.30 -13.73 8.39
C ILE A 192 -6.64 -14.41 9.60
N PHE A 193 -6.91 -15.71 9.78
CA PHE A 193 -6.33 -16.43 10.89
C PHE A 193 -4.87 -16.78 10.70
N ASP A 194 -4.48 -17.10 9.46
CA ASP A 194 -3.12 -17.50 9.10
C ASP A 194 -2.91 -17.36 7.59
N GLY A 195 -1.74 -16.85 7.22
CA GLY A 195 -1.32 -16.76 5.84
C GLY A 195 0.16 -17.08 5.72
N GLN A 196 0.56 -17.70 4.63
CA GLN A 196 1.94 -18.06 4.34
C GLN A 196 2.26 -17.82 2.88
N LEU A 197 3.45 -17.31 2.62
CA LEU A 197 4.04 -17.17 1.29
C LEU A 197 5.39 -17.88 1.26
N ASN A 198 5.60 -18.70 0.26
CA ASN A 198 6.90 -19.26 -0.05
C ASN A 198 7.15 -19.09 -1.56
N VAL A 199 8.10 -18.25 -1.91
CA VAL A 199 8.61 -18.10 -3.28
C VAL A 199 9.98 -18.77 -3.29
N GLU A 200 10.10 -19.81 -4.07
CA GLU A 200 11.38 -20.49 -4.28
C GLU A 200 12.29 -19.62 -5.19
N PRO A 201 13.61 -19.88 -5.23
CA PRO A 201 14.52 -19.03 -5.98
C PRO A 201 14.12 -18.81 -7.43
N ILE A 202 14.33 -17.58 -7.90
CA ILE A 202 14.14 -17.19 -9.29
C ILE A 202 15.50 -16.82 -9.87
N THR A 203 15.86 -17.41 -11.01
CA THR A 203 17.09 -17.06 -11.71
C THR A 203 16.78 -16.60 -13.14
N MET A 204 17.31 -15.46 -13.51
CA MET A 204 17.26 -14.91 -14.86
C MET A 204 18.68 -14.84 -15.41
N THR A 205 18.90 -15.34 -16.60
CA THR A 205 20.19 -15.22 -17.29
C THR A 205 19.97 -14.57 -18.65
N SER A 206 20.81 -13.63 -19.00
CA SER A 206 20.81 -12.98 -20.30
C SER A 206 22.16 -13.18 -20.96
N SER A 207 22.19 -13.61 -22.20
CA SER A 207 23.42 -13.70 -23.00
C SER A 207 23.98 -12.33 -23.37
N GLY A 208 23.14 -11.29 -23.35
CA GLY A 208 23.48 -9.93 -23.76
C GLY A 208 23.92 -9.79 -25.21
N LYS A 209 23.78 -8.60 -25.75
CA LYS A 209 24.39 -8.28 -27.05
C LYS A 209 25.92 -8.16 -26.86
N GLU A 210 26.69 -8.74 -27.78
CA GLU A 210 28.17 -8.69 -27.78
C GLU A 210 28.84 -9.39 -26.56
N GLY A 211 28.18 -10.43 -25.98
CA GLY A 211 28.74 -11.15 -24.83
C GLY A 211 28.68 -10.40 -23.49
N LYS A 212 27.89 -9.33 -23.40
CA LYS A 212 27.68 -8.55 -22.18
C LYS A 212 26.49 -9.08 -21.35
N GLY A 213 26.34 -10.39 -21.31
CA GLY A 213 25.31 -11.04 -20.55
C GLY A 213 25.51 -10.94 -19.03
N GLY A 214 24.48 -11.36 -18.29
CA GLY A 214 24.50 -11.37 -16.84
C GLY A 214 23.48 -12.35 -16.26
N THR A 215 23.59 -12.58 -14.96
CA THR A 215 22.64 -13.40 -14.20
C THR A 215 22.10 -12.57 -13.04
N ALA A 216 20.77 -12.61 -12.86
CA ALA A 216 20.11 -12.08 -11.70
C ALA A 216 19.40 -13.20 -10.94
N THR A 217 19.54 -13.25 -9.63
CA THR A 217 18.91 -14.25 -8.77
C THR A 217 18.20 -13.57 -7.61
N LEU A 218 16.91 -13.87 -7.46
CA LEU A 218 16.16 -13.64 -6.23
C LEU A 218 16.27 -14.91 -5.39
N THR A 219 16.73 -14.82 -4.15
CA THR A 219 16.72 -15.94 -3.21
C THR A 219 15.29 -16.27 -2.79
N ALA A 220 15.08 -17.42 -2.16
CA ALA A 220 13.76 -17.77 -1.63
C ALA A 220 13.22 -16.66 -0.73
N VAL A 221 11.93 -16.32 -0.91
CA VAL A 221 11.21 -15.37 -0.06
C VAL A 221 10.15 -16.13 0.73
N LYS A 222 10.19 -16.02 2.03
CA LYS A 222 9.20 -16.63 2.93
C LYS A 222 8.55 -15.54 3.76
N GLY A 223 7.24 -15.67 3.94
CA GLY A 223 6.49 -14.74 4.77
C GLY A 223 5.33 -15.44 5.47
N ASN A 224 4.91 -14.89 6.59
CA ASN A 224 3.70 -15.27 7.28
C ASN A 224 3.01 -14.06 7.87
N TRP A 225 1.68 -14.12 7.95
CA TRP A 225 0.84 -13.07 8.50
C TRP A 225 -0.43 -13.67 9.08
N GLY A 226 -1.16 -12.89 9.85
CA GLY A 226 -2.43 -13.31 10.42
C GLY A 226 -2.76 -12.55 11.69
N ASN A 227 -3.85 -12.95 12.32
CA ASN A 227 -4.31 -12.42 13.59
C ASN A 227 -3.85 -13.31 14.75
N LYS A 228 -3.42 -12.67 15.85
CA LYS A 228 -3.12 -13.35 17.09
C LYS A 228 -4.38 -13.52 17.94
N ALA A 229 -4.29 -14.38 18.96
CA ALA A 229 -5.40 -14.62 19.88
C ALA A 229 -5.86 -13.37 20.67
N ASP A 230 -5.03 -12.33 20.74
CA ASP A 230 -5.34 -11.05 21.39
C ASP A 230 -5.97 -10.02 20.42
N GLY A 231 -6.28 -10.44 19.18
CA GLY A 231 -6.83 -9.56 18.15
C GLY A 231 -5.80 -8.66 17.45
N SER A 232 -4.50 -8.77 17.81
CA SER A 232 -3.46 -8.06 17.08
C SER A 232 -3.06 -8.81 15.82
N ALA A 233 -2.79 -8.05 14.75
CA ALA A 233 -2.27 -8.60 13.51
C ALA A 233 -0.75 -8.64 13.49
N TYR A 234 -0.21 -9.50 12.65
CA TYR A 234 1.23 -9.57 12.41
C TYR A 234 1.54 -9.85 10.95
N LEU A 235 2.69 -9.38 10.52
CA LEU A 235 3.35 -9.71 9.25
C LEU A 235 4.82 -9.97 9.53
N ASN A 236 5.37 -11.06 9.02
CA ASN A 236 6.80 -11.32 9.02
C ASN A 236 7.21 -11.82 7.65
N VAL A 237 8.26 -11.22 7.07
CA VAL A 237 8.92 -11.72 5.87
C VAL A 237 10.38 -11.94 6.21
N ASP A 238 10.86 -13.11 5.89
CA ASP A 238 12.25 -13.52 6.07
C ASP A 238 13.21 -12.66 5.22
N PRO A 239 14.51 -12.72 5.44
CA PRO A 239 15.48 -11.97 4.66
C PRO A 239 15.33 -12.21 3.16
N ILE A 240 15.35 -11.11 2.40
CA ILE A 240 15.26 -11.10 0.94
C ILE A 240 16.63 -10.69 0.39
N LYS A 241 17.11 -11.43 -0.60
CA LYS A 241 18.34 -11.09 -1.31
C LYS A 241 18.13 -11.19 -2.82
N ILE A 242 18.54 -10.13 -3.51
CA ILE A 242 18.61 -10.07 -4.97
C ILE A 242 20.07 -9.87 -5.34
N GLU A 243 20.62 -10.75 -6.16
CA GLU A 243 21.97 -10.66 -6.67
C GLU A 243 21.95 -10.52 -8.18
N ALA A 244 22.77 -9.65 -8.72
CA ALA A 244 22.97 -9.53 -10.16
C ALA A 244 24.48 -9.52 -10.46
N THR A 245 24.87 -10.30 -11.42
CA THR A 245 26.25 -10.38 -11.90
C THR A 245 26.27 -10.09 -13.39
N ASP A 246 27.09 -9.13 -13.81
CA ASP A 246 27.33 -8.78 -15.21
C ASP A 246 28.82 -8.56 -15.45
N ILE A 247 29.17 -8.02 -16.61
CA ILE A 247 30.57 -7.70 -16.96
C ILE A 247 31.22 -6.67 -16.05
N ASN A 248 30.40 -5.86 -15.32
CA ASN A 248 30.87 -4.84 -14.40
C ASN A 248 31.08 -5.42 -12.99
N GLY A 249 30.67 -6.65 -12.75
CA GLY A 249 30.85 -7.38 -11.50
C GLY A 249 29.54 -7.72 -10.77
N LEU A 250 29.64 -7.94 -9.46
CA LEU A 250 28.53 -8.35 -8.61
C LEU A 250 27.86 -7.13 -7.97
N SER A 251 26.54 -7.07 -8.11
CA SER A 251 25.65 -6.18 -7.34
C SER A 251 24.67 -6.99 -6.53
N ALA A 252 24.36 -6.59 -5.31
CA ALA A 252 23.36 -7.25 -4.49
C ALA A 252 22.54 -6.23 -3.68
N LEU A 253 21.25 -6.50 -3.52
CA LEU A 253 20.36 -5.82 -2.58
C LEU A 253 19.89 -6.86 -1.55
N GLU A 254 20.09 -6.55 -0.28
CA GLU A 254 19.69 -7.38 0.84
C GLU A 254 18.76 -6.59 1.76
N ILE A 255 17.68 -7.21 2.19
CA ILE A 255 16.75 -6.71 3.20
C ILE A 255 16.72 -7.78 4.30
N ALA A 256 17.04 -7.42 5.53
CA ALA A 256 17.11 -8.39 6.63
C ALA A 256 15.73 -8.93 7.06
N GLY A 257 14.67 -8.35 6.56
CA GLY A 257 13.31 -8.81 6.72
C GLY A 257 12.32 -7.65 6.76
N ILE A 258 11.04 -8.00 6.63
CA ILE A 258 9.94 -7.06 6.78
C ILE A 258 9.09 -7.54 7.95
N LYS A 259 8.74 -6.63 8.85
CA LYS A 259 7.86 -6.92 9.98
C LYS A 259 6.74 -5.91 10.01
N GLY A 260 5.56 -6.38 10.35
CA GLY A 260 4.41 -5.52 10.58
C GLY A 260 3.65 -5.95 11.82
N SER A 261 3.01 -5.00 12.45
CA SER A 261 2.05 -5.24 13.52
C SER A 261 0.83 -4.34 13.36
N GLY A 262 -0.30 -4.80 13.90
CA GLY A 262 -1.53 -4.02 13.88
C GLY A 262 -2.39 -4.34 15.10
N SER A 263 -3.23 -3.39 15.51
CA SER A 263 -4.17 -3.58 16.61
C SER A 263 -5.45 -2.76 16.38
N GLY A 264 -6.59 -3.36 16.67
CA GLY A 264 -7.91 -2.74 16.52
C GLY A 264 -8.19 -2.34 15.07
N VAL A 265 -7.66 -3.09 14.10
CA VAL A 265 -7.79 -2.73 12.69
C VAL A 265 -9.05 -3.36 12.12
N ALA A 266 -9.96 -2.51 11.66
CA ALA A 266 -11.19 -2.91 11.00
C ALA A 266 -11.44 -2.01 9.79
N TYR A 267 -12.01 -2.56 8.73
CA TYR A 267 -12.42 -1.75 7.60
C TYR A 267 -13.74 -1.04 7.93
N ASP A 268 -13.74 0.30 7.84
CA ASP A 268 -14.95 1.11 8.00
C ASP A 268 -15.48 1.48 6.60
N ASP A 269 -16.59 0.85 6.18
CA ASP A 269 -17.20 1.09 4.87
C ASP A 269 -17.63 2.55 4.68
N THR A 270 -17.98 3.25 5.77
CA THR A 270 -18.40 4.65 5.71
C THR A 270 -17.22 5.57 5.42
N PHE A 271 -16.07 5.27 6.01
CA PHE A 271 -14.84 6.03 5.79
C PHE A 271 -14.11 5.57 4.52
N GLY A 272 -14.31 4.33 4.10
CA GLY A 272 -13.63 3.74 2.94
C GLY A 272 -12.16 3.41 3.20
N ALA A 273 -11.77 3.23 4.48
CA ALA A 273 -10.41 2.91 4.88
C ALA A 273 -10.36 2.08 6.17
N PHE A 274 -9.20 1.51 6.46
CA PHE A 274 -8.98 0.77 7.71
C PHE A 274 -8.82 1.73 8.89
N LEU A 275 -9.52 1.43 9.99
CA LEU A 275 -9.30 2.03 11.32
C LEU A 275 -8.31 1.16 12.10
N GLY A 276 -7.77 1.70 13.19
CA GLY A 276 -6.81 1.04 14.06
C GLY A 276 -5.39 1.55 13.89
N LYS A 277 -4.46 0.87 14.54
CA LYS A 277 -3.03 1.19 14.51
C LYS A 277 -2.26 0.09 13.81
N GLY A 278 -1.29 0.48 12.99
CA GLY A 278 -0.40 -0.47 12.34
C GLY A 278 0.96 0.13 12.08
N ASP A 279 1.97 -0.73 12.06
CA ASP A 279 3.32 -0.39 11.64
C ASP A 279 3.86 -1.44 10.68
N ILE A 280 4.71 -1.01 9.76
CA ILE A 280 5.49 -1.87 8.89
C ILE A 280 6.93 -1.38 8.92
N SER A 281 7.87 -2.28 9.19
CA SER A 281 9.30 -1.99 9.15
C SER A 281 10.02 -2.85 8.12
N ILE A 282 10.80 -2.21 7.26
CA ILE A 282 11.75 -2.84 6.35
C ILE A 282 13.12 -2.67 6.99
N ASN A 283 13.72 -3.80 7.41
CA ASN A 283 14.86 -3.76 8.29
C ASN A 283 16.18 -3.94 7.53
N ASN A 284 17.18 -3.16 7.89
CA ASN A 284 18.58 -3.30 7.50
C ASN A 284 18.77 -3.50 5.99
N ILE A 285 18.34 -2.50 5.22
CA ILE A 285 18.55 -2.47 3.78
C ILE A 285 20.03 -2.28 3.48
N ARG A 286 20.60 -3.19 2.69
CA ARG A 286 22.02 -3.21 2.35
C ARG A 286 22.21 -3.37 0.85
N TYR A 287 23.02 -2.52 0.28
CA TYR A 287 23.41 -2.59 -1.12
C TYR A 287 24.90 -2.91 -1.25
N THR A 288 25.23 -3.88 -2.09
CA THR A 288 26.60 -4.23 -2.43
C THR A 288 26.83 -3.99 -3.90
N ASN A 289 27.94 -3.35 -4.25
CA ASN A 289 28.36 -3.17 -5.64
C ASN A 289 29.87 -3.38 -5.74
N ASN A 290 30.28 -4.42 -6.48
CA ASN A 290 31.68 -4.77 -6.68
C ASN A 290 32.49 -4.87 -5.38
N GLY A 291 31.93 -5.53 -4.37
CA GLY A 291 32.55 -5.71 -3.06
C GLY A 291 32.46 -4.50 -2.13
N ARG A 292 31.98 -3.36 -2.60
CA ARG A 292 31.67 -2.20 -1.75
C ARG A 292 30.28 -2.33 -1.16
N VAL A 293 30.19 -2.32 0.16
CA VAL A 293 28.94 -2.45 0.90
C VAL A 293 28.47 -1.09 1.37
N THR A 294 27.19 -0.79 1.14
CA THR A 294 26.49 0.38 1.67
C THR A 294 25.32 -0.09 2.51
N ASN A 295 25.37 0.14 3.81
CA ASN A 295 24.20 -0.04 4.67
C ASN A 295 23.35 1.22 4.57
N ILE A 296 22.08 1.05 4.21
CA ILE A 296 21.13 2.16 4.10
C ILE A 296 20.45 2.37 5.44
N GLY A 297 19.97 1.29 6.08
CA GLY A 297 19.28 1.31 7.36
C GLY A 297 17.85 0.78 7.27
N ASP A 298 16.96 1.30 8.14
CA ASP A 298 15.58 0.84 8.26
C ASP A 298 14.61 1.88 7.70
N ILE A 299 13.47 1.39 7.15
CA ILE A 299 12.32 2.22 6.78
C ILE A 299 11.13 1.74 7.63
N ILE A 300 10.45 2.66 8.29
CA ILE A 300 9.29 2.38 9.14
C ILE A 300 8.13 3.24 8.68
N PHE A 301 7.00 2.58 8.46
CA PHE A 301 5.71 3.20 8.17
C PHE A 301 4.80 2.97 9.36
N ASP A 302 4.14 4.03 9.83
CA ASP A 302 3.18 4.00 10.92
C ASP A 302 1.85 4.55 10.43
N LEU A 303 0.75 3.90 10.81
CA LEU A 303 -0.61 4.35 10.54
C LEU A 303 -1.43 4.29 11.83
N ASP A 304 -2.19 5.34 12.12
CA ASP A 304 -3.17 5.36 13.22
C ASP A 304 -4.43 6.08 12.75
N ASN A 305 -5.48 5.30 12.49
CA ASN A 305 -6.78 5.81 12.08
C ASN A 305 -7.81 5.49 13.16
N ASN A 306 -8.51 6.50 13.63
CA ASN A 306 -9.54 6.31 14.64
C ASN A 306 -10.76 7.20 14.41
N LYS A 307 -11.93 6.70 14.82
CA LYS A 307 -13.19 7.42 14.76
C LYS A 307 -13.37 8.27 16.02
N THR A 308 -13.73 9.51 15.84
CA THR A 308 -14.02 10.42 16.94
C THR A 308 -15.44 10.21 17.49
N ALA A 309 -15.72 10.68 18.69
CA ALA A 309 -17.07 10.64 19.26
C ALA A 309 -18.11 11.42 18.41
N ALA A 310 -17.68 12.37 17.60
CA ALA A 310 -18.53 13.15 16.70
C ALA A 310 -18.82 12.43 15.37
N GLY A 311 -18.23 11.24 15.15
CA GLY A 311 -18.39 10.47 13.93
C GLY A 311 -17.42 10.85 12.79
N ASN A 312 -16.55 11.84 13.01
CA ASN A 312 -15.42 12.16 12.13
C ASN A 312 -14.24 11.22 12.42
N TYR A 313 -13.17 11.36 11.68
CA TYR A 313 -12.00 10.50 11.77
C TYR A 313 -10.73 11.30 11.98
N ASN A 314 -9.79 10.72 12.72
CA ASN A 314 -8.42 11.19 12.80
C ASN A 314 -7.54 10.16 12.08
N SER A 315 -6.62 10.64 11.27
CA SER A 315 -5.66 9.81 10.54
C SER A 315 -4.25 10.34 10.78
N THR A 316 -3.36 9.49 11.23
CA THR A 316 -1.93 9.79 11.37
C THR A 316 -1.14 8.84 10.48
N PHE A 317 -0.28 9.40 9.67
CA PHE A 317 0.70 8.69 8.87
C PHE A 317 2.11 9.07 9.31
N GLY A 318 2.93 8.09 9.61
CA GLY A 318 4.34 8.24 9.95
C GLY A 318 5.24 7.56 8.91
N LEU A 319 6.35 8.20 8.58
CA LEU A 319 7.42 7.64 7.78
C LEU A 319 8.75 7.98 8.43
N THR A 320 9.50 6.96 8.82
CA THR A 320 10.81 7.11 9.46
C THR A 320 11.86 6.33 8.69
N PHE A 321 12.95 7.01 8.33
CA PHE A 321 14.18 6.41 7.83
C PHE A 321 15.23 6.47 8.94
N LYS A 322 15.64 5.32 9.47
CA LYS A 322 16.81 5.20 10.35
C LYS A 322 18.02 4.83 9.49
N LEU A 323 18.90 5.77 9.26
CA LEU A 323 19.94 5.68 8.27
C LEU A 323 21.32 5.35 8.88
N ASP A 324 22.10 4.50 8.23
CA ASP A 324 23.52 4.35 8.51
C ASP A 324 24.30 5.46 7.79
N GLY A 325 24.31 6.64 8.40
CA GLY A 325 24.91 7.83 7.81
C GLY A 325 26.40 7.70 7.53
N ALA A 326 27.12 6.93 8.33
CA ALA A 326 28.56 6.71 8.13
C ALA A 326 28.78 5.86 6.86
N SER A 327 28.02 4.79 6.68
CA SER A 327 28.07 3.94 5.49
C SER A 327 27.65 4.71 4.23
N LEU A 328 26.59 5.53 4.33
CA LEU A 328 26.11 6.38 3.24
C LEU A 328 27.17 7.42 2.84
N GLN A 329 27.79 8.12 3.79
CA GLN A 329 28.82 9.11 3.51
C GLN A 329 30.07 8.48 2.89
N GLN A 330 30.45 7.27 3.33
CA GLN A 330 31.53 6.52 2.71
C GLN A 330 31.20 6.15 1.25
N SER A 331 29.93 5.83 0.96
CA SER A 331 29.47 5.42 -0.36
C SER A 331 29.24 6.61 -1.29
N ILE A 332 28.84 7.75 -0.73
CA ILE A 332 28.56 9.00 -1.41
C ILE A 332 29.42 10.10 -0.79
N PRO A 333 30.70 10.22 -1.19
CA PRO A 333 31.63 11.17 -0.57
C PRO A 333 31.24 12.66 -0.70
N MET A 334 30.32 12.97 -1.61
CA MET A 334 29.76 14.32 -1.78
C MET A 334 28.73 14.70 -0.70
N LEU A 335 28.27 13.77 0.14
CA LEU A 335 27.40 14.08 1.26
C LEU A 335 28.17 14.90 2.31
N PRO A 336 27.77 16.16 2.56
CA PRO A 336 28.50 17.04 3.49
C PRO A 336 28.37 16.63 4.95
N VAL A 337 27.31 15.87 5.26
CA VAL A 337 26.95 15.40 6.62
C VAL A 337 26.44 13.95 6.57
N ALA A 338 26.65 13.18 7.63
CA ALA A 338 26.12 11.83 7.76
C ALA A 338 24.67 11.87 8.27
N PRO A 339 23.66 11.53 7.44
CA PRO A 339 22.26 11.50 7.90
C PRO A 339 22.06 10.33 8.87
N LYS A 340 21.26 10.52 9.92
CA LYS A 340 20.95 9.50 10.92
C LYS A 340 19.48 9.12 10.91
N ASN A 341 18.62 10.14 10.91
CA ASN A 341 17.19 9.93 11.02
C ASN A 341 16.45 10.96 10.17
N LEU A 342 15.50 10.51 9.35
CA LEU A 342 14.54 11.37 8.68
C LEU A 342 13.14 10.90 9.11
N ARG A 343 12.33 11.79 9.64
CA ARG A 343 10.98 11.47 10.08
C ARG A 343 9.98 12.47 9.53
N LEU A 344 8.92 11.97 8.97
CA LEU A 344 7.75 12.70 8.55
C LEU A 344 6.52 12.11 9.28
N ASN A 345 5.82 12.93 10.05
CA ASN A 345 4.51 12.59 10.58
C ASN A 345 3.49 13.59 10.04
N VAL A 346 2.39 13.08 9.53
CA VAL A 346 1.26 13.88 9.06
C VAL A 346 0.02 13.40 9.78
N THR A 347 -0.68 14.31 10.44
CA THR A 347 -1.93 14.01 11.13
C THR A 347 -3.04 14.88 10.56
N VAL A 348 -4.14 14.26 10.19
CA VAL A 348 -5.38 14.92 9.78
C VAL A 348 -6.41 14.62 10.87
N ASN A 349 -6.94 15.64 11.50
CA ASN A 349 -7.95 15.50 12.54
C ASN A 349 -9.31 16.03 12.06
N ASP A 350 -10.37 15.39 12.53
CA ASP A 350 -11.76 15.75 12.24
C ASP A 350 -12.13 15.72 10.75
N ILE A 351 -11.56 14.74 9.97
CA ILE A 351 -11.95 14.53 8.58
C ILE A 351 -13.28 13.75 8.53
N SER A 352 -14.25 14.24 7.76
CA SER A 352 -15.50 13.51 7.52
C SER A 352 -15.30 12.39 6.49
N ALA A 353 -16.14 11.36 6.56
CA ALA A 353 -16.18 10.29 5.57
C ALA A 353 -16.34 10.84 4.14
N ARG A 354 -17.21 11.84 3.97
CA ARG A 354 -17.46 12.47 2.66
C ARG A 354 -16.23 13.19 2.10
N ALA A 355 -15.49 13.93 2.94
CA ALA A 355 -14.24 14.57 2.53
C ALA A 355 -13.21 13.52 2.10
N ASN A 356 -13.08 12.42 2.85
CA ASN A 356 -12.18 11.32 2.52
C ASN A 356 -12.56 10.63 1.21
N THR A 357 -13.84 10.34 0.99
CA THR A 357 -14.34 9.76 -0.27
C THR A 357 -14.01 10.65 -1.46
N ASN A 358 -14.32 11.96 -1.37
CA ASN A 358 -14.03 12.91 -2.44
C ASN A 358 -12.52 13.01 -2.74
N LEU A 359 -11.66 12.99 -1.71
CA LEU A 359 -10.20 12.97 -1.89
C LEU A 359 -9.74 11.68 -2.58
N SER A 360 -10.23 10.53 -2.15
CA SER A 360 -9.88 9.23 -2.72
C SER A 360 -10.29 9.11 -4.19
N GLU A 361 -11.51 9.55 -4.53
CA GLU A 361 -11.99 9.58 -5.92
C GLU A 361 -11.18 10.55 -6.79
N ALA A 362 -10.81 11.72 -6.26
CA ALA A 362 -9.95 12.66 -6.97
C ALA A 362 -8.57 12.05 -7.26
N MET A 363 -7.95 11.42 -6.28
CA MET A 363 -6.64 10.77 -6.42
C MET A 363 -6.69 9.60 -7.39
N GLN A 364 -7.78 8.83 -7.40
CA GLN A 364 -7.98 7.77 -8.38
C GLN A 364 -8.03 8.32 -9.80
N LEU A 365 -8.83 9.37 -10.06
CA LEU A 365 -8.95 10.02 -11.37
C LEU A 365 -7.61 10.59 -11.85
N ILE A 366 -6.84 11.19 -10.94
CA ILE A 366 -5.49 11.70 -11.26
C ILE A 366 -4.56 10.53 -11.62
N GLY A 367 -4.61 9.45 -10.86
CA GLY A 367 -3.81 8.26 -11.11
C GLY A 367 -4.13 7.59 -12.46
N GLU A 368 -5.41 7.48 -12.81
CA GLU A 368 -5.86 6.97 -14.10
C GLU A 368 -5.36 7.84 -15.27
N GLN A 369 -5.43 9.17 -15.12
CA GLN A 369 -4.93 10.11 -16.12
C GLN A 369 -3.40 10.06 -16.29
N ALA A 370 -2.67 9.92 -15.18
CA ALA A 370 -1.21 9.79 -15.21
C ALA A 370 -0.78 8.49 -15.92
N GLN A 371 -1.51 7.39 -15.74
CA GLN A 371 -1.27 6.13 -16.45
C GLN A 371 -1.49 6.26 -17.96
N GLN A 372 -2.35 7.18 -18.40
CA GLN A 372 -2.57 7.51 -19.82
C GLN A 372 -1.50 8.48 -20.39
N GLY A 373 -0.47 8.81 -19.62
CA GLY A 373 0.62 9.69 -20.02
C GLY A 373 0.28 11.17 -20.06
N SER A 374 -0.87 11.57 -19.51
CA SER A 374 -1.28 12.98 -19.43
C SER A 374 -0.89 13.58 -18.07
N ASN A 375 -0.27 14.77 -18.11
CA ASN A 375 0.05 15.55 -16.92
C ASN A 375 -1.04 16.58 -16.56
N ASN A 376 -2.16 16.60 -17.29
CA ASN A 376 -3.25 17.53 -17.02
C ASN A 376 -4.19 16.96 -15.97
N MET A 377 -4.63 17.79 -15.05
CA MET A 377 -5.63 17.39 -14.05
C MET A 377 -7.01 17.25 -14.74
N PRO A 378 -7.69 16.08 -14.63
CA PRO A 378 -9.04 15.90 -15.14
C PRO A 378 -10.02 16.89 -14.47
N ALA A 379 -10.97 17.43 -15.22
CA ALA A 379 -11.99 18.33 -14.66
C ALA A 379 -12.77 17.65 -13.52
N ALA A 380 -13.14 16.38 -13.69
CA ALA A 380 -13.82 15.60 -12.65
C ALA A 380 -12.98 15.47 -11.37
N ALA A 381 -11.66 15.32 -11.48
CA ALA A 381 -10.77 15.30 -10.31
C ALA A 381 -10.73 16.67 -9.61
N GLN A 382 -10.70 17.74 -10.39
CA GLN A 382 -10.75 19.11 -9.84
C GLN A 382 -12.06 19.35 -9.08
N ASP A 383 -13.21 18.91 -9.61
CA ASP A 383 -14.50 19.03 -8.94
C ASP A 383 -14.55 18.27 -7.62
N LYS A 384 -13.98 17.04 -7.60
CA LYS A 384 -13.86 16.24 -6.39
C LYS A 384 -12.94 16.88 -5.35
N LEU A 385 -11.81 17.47 -5.76
CA LEU A 385 -10.92 18.23 -4.88
C LEU A 385 -11.61 19.45 -4.30
N ASN A 386 -12.37 20.19 -5.09
CA ASN A 386 -13.14 21.34 -4.62
C ASN A 386 -14.22 20.93 -3.60
N ALA A 387 -14.93 19.83 -3.87
CA ALA A 387 -15.90 19.27 -2.93
C ALA A 387 -15.23 18.83 -1.63
N ALA A 388 -14.11 18.10 -1.70
CA ALA A 388 -13.33 17.70 -0.54
C ALA A 388 -12.87 18.91 0.28
N LEU A 389 -12.31 19.94 -0.36
CA LEU A 389 -11.87 21.16 0.31
C LEU A 389 -13.03 21.86 1.03
N THR A 390 -14.20 21.94 0.39
CA THR A 390 -15.40 22.49 1.01
C THR A 390 -15.81 21.72 2.26
N ASP A 391 -15.75 20.37 2.20
CA ASP A 391 -16.04 19.50 3.34
C ASP A 391 -15.00 19.68 4.47
N LEU A 392 -13.70 19.71 4.15
CA LEU A 392 -12.62 19.95 5.13
C LEU A 392 -12.78 21.28 5.85
N ILE A 393 -13.16 22.34 5.13
CA ILE A 393 -13.41 23.67 5.71
C ILE A 393 -14.63 23.63 6.63
N ARG A 394 -15.75 23.06 6.17
CA ARG A 394 -16.98 22.94 6.96
C ARG A 394 -16.76 22.14 8.25
N ASP A 395 -16.02 21.06 8.17
CA ASP A 395 -15.75 20.15 9.29
C ASP A 395 -14.64 20.70 10.20
N LYS A 396 -14.04 21.85 9.84
CA LYS A 396 -12.92 22.48 10.54
C LYS A 396 -11.75 21.50 10.73
N THR A 397 -11.49 20.71 9.70
CA THR A 397 -10.39 19.73 9.66
C THR A 397 -9.05 20.42 9.92
N ARG A 398 -8.18 19.72 10.64
CA ARG A 398 -6.84 20.22 10.99
C ARG A 398 -5.78 19.30 10.44
N LEU A 399 -4.80 19.88 9.77
CA LEU A 399 -3.60 19.20 9.30
C LEU A 399 -2.42 19.60 10.19
N THR A 400 -1.68 18.62 10.66
CA THR A 400 -0.40 18.83 11.35
C THR A 400 0.67 18.02 10.63
N ALA A 401 1.80 18.64 10.34
CA ALA A 401 2.97 17.97 9.78
C ALA A 401 4.19 18.22 10.67
N ASP A 402 4.94 17.18 10.97
CA ASP A 402 6.20 17.23 11.71
C ASP A 402 7.29 16.54 10.87
N LEU A 403 8.23 17.33 10.35
CA LEU A 403 9.38 16.86 9.62
C LEU A 403 10.62 17.05 10.50
N LEU A 404 11.42 15.99 10.66
CA LEU A 404 12.69 16.00 11.39
C LEU A 404 13.77 15.37 10.53
N ALA A 405 14.91 16.04 10.42
CA ALA A 405 16.14 15.49 9.84
C ALA A 405 17.25 15.61 10.89
N GLU A 406 17.83 14.49 11.26
CA GLU A 406 18.96 14.40 12.20
C GLU A 406 20.20 13.93 11.47
N THR A 407 21.33 14.54 11.79
CA THR A 407 22.65 14.22 11.23
C THR A 407 23.68 14.12 12.36
N ASP A 408 24.91 13.76 12.01
CA ASP A 408 26.06 13.82 12.93
C ASP A 408 26.43 15.24 13.36
N SER A 409 26.02 16.24 12.57
CA SER A 409 26.40 17.66 12.75
C SER A 409 25.26 18.51 13.31
N GLY A 410 24.09 17.94 13.56
CA GLY A 410 22.95 18.65 14.11
C GLY A 410 21.62 18.23 13.47
N SER A 411 20.59 19.00 13.68
CA SER A 411 19.24 18.70 13.23
C SER A 411 18.57 19.86 12.49
N ALA A 412 17.59 19.52 11.65
CA ALA A 412 16.61 20.44 11.09
C ALA A 412 15.22 19.91 11.33
N SER A 413 14.26 20.77 11.67
CA SER A 413 12.88 20.37 11.88
C SER A 413 11.92 21.44 11.36
N VAL A 414 10.74 20.98 10.91
CA VAL A 414 9.61 21.83 10.56
C VAL A 414 8.37 21.24 11.19
N LYS A 415 7.71 22.01 12.04
CA LYS A 415 6.38 21.70 12.57
C LYS A 415 5.39 22.66 11.94
N ALA A 416 4.41 22.15 11.25
CA ALA A 416 3.36 22.95 10.63
C ALA A 416 2.00 22.51 11.15
N HIS A 417 1.16 23.49 11.45
CA HIS A 417 -0.25 23.30 11.76
C HIS A 417 -1.06 24.18 10.83
N LEU A 418 -2.07 23.60 10.22
CA LEU A 418 -2.98 24.29 9.31
C LEU A 418 -4.41 23.83 9.60
N GLY A 419 -5.32 24.76 9.74
CA GLY A 419 -6.73 24.47 9.95
C GLY A 419 -7.60 25.69 9.82
N ILE A 420 -8.89 25.52 9.94
CA ILE A 420 -9.85 26.61 10.08
C ILE A 420 -10.09 26.82 11.57
N ARG A 421 -10.07 28.06 11.99
CA ARG A 421 -10.32 28.45 13.36
C ARG A 421 -11.69 27.92 13.85
N LYS A 422 -11.74 27.40 15.07
CA LYS A 422 -12.98 26.84 15.65
C LYS A 422 -14.10 27.88 15.81
N ASP A 423 -13.73 29.12 16.02
CA ASP A 423 -14.63 30.26 16.17
C ASP A 423 -14.99 30.96 14.85
N SER A 424 -14.48 30.45 13.71
CA SER A 424 -14.86 30.96 12.38
C SER A 424 -16.36 30.78 12.16
N SER A 425 -17.03 31.88 11.79
CA SER A 425 -18.45 31.92 11.46
C SER A 425 -18.72 31.85 9.93
N ASP A 426 -17.68 31.93 9.13
CA ASP A 426 -17.84 31.90 7.68
C ASP A 426 -18.25 30.50 7.20
N SER A 427 -19.29 30.47 6.36
CA SER A 427 -19.87 29.24 5.87
C SER A 427 -18.99 28.58 4.79
N ALA A 428 -19.19 27.28 4.56
CA ALA A 428 -18.52 26.58 3.49
C ALA A 428 -18.84 27.18 2.10
N GLU A 429 -20.05 27.70 1.92
CA GLU A 429 -20.49 28.39 0.70
C GLU A 429 -19.70 29.69 0.47
N THR A 430 -19.42 30.45 1.54
CA THR A 430 -18.58 31.66 1.49
C THR A 430 -17.17 31.32 1.01
N TRP A 431 -16.59 30.25 1.54
CA TRP A 431 -15.29 29.75 1.12
C TRP A 431 -15.30 29.26 -0.34
N GLN A 432 -16.33 28.52 -0.74
CA GLN A 432 -16.46 28.05 -2.10
C GLN A 432 -16.58 29.22 -3.12
N ALA A 433 -17.36 30.24 -2.78
CA ALA A 433 -17.48 31.45 -3.60
C ALA A 433 -16.10 32.14 -3.76
N ALA A 434 -15.38 32.34 -2.63
CA ALA A 434 -14.06 32.98 -2.67
C ALA A 434 -13.01 32.16 -3.43
N LEU A 435 -13.06 30.83 -3.37
CA LEU A 435 -12.19 29.95 -4.13
C LEU A 435 -12.48 30.04 -5.65
N ASN A 436 -13.75 30.10 -6.04
CA ASN A 436 -14.16 30.24 -7.44
C ASN A 436 -13.75 31.60 -8.01
N GLU A 437 -13.85 32.65 -7.20
CA GLU A 437 -13.49 34.02 -7.60
C GLU A 437 -11.97 34.29 -7.48
N ALA A 438 -11.18 33.42 -6.88
CA ALA A 438 -9.78 33.68 -6.54
C ALA A 438 -8.89 34.06 -7.72
N LYS A 439 -9.24 33.63 -8.93
CA LYS A 439 -8.52 33.99 -10.17
C LYS A 439 -8.76 35.46 -10.57
N GLU A 440 -9.98 35.99 -10.34
CA GLU A 440 -10.39 37.33 -10.74
C GLU A 440 -10.24 38.34 -9.59
N ASN A 441 -10.50 37.87 -8.35
CA ASN A 441 -10.44 38.71 -7.15
C ASN A 441 -9.72 37.98 -5.98
N PRO A 442 -8.39 37.91 -6.02
CA PRO A 442 -7.61 37.22 -4.98
C PRO A 442 -7.74 37.85 -3.59
N ALA A 443 -8.15 39.10 -3.49
CA ALA A 443 -8.29 39.79 -2.21
C ALA A 443 -9.39 39.19 -1.32
N THR A 444 -10.48 38.68 -1.91
CA THR A 444 -11.55 38.02 -1.17
C THR A 444 -11.04 36.77 -0.44
N LEU A 445 -10.33 35.90 -1.17
CA LEU A 445 -9.74 34.70 -0.58
C LEU A 445 -8.66 35.04 0.45
N GLN A 446 -7.81 36.04 0.19
CA GLN A 446 -6.80 36.49 1.13
C GLN A 446 -7.40 36.97 2.46
N ASN A 447 -8.51 37.72 2.39
CA ASN A 447 -9.21 38.20 3.60
C ASN A 447 -9.83 37.03 4.38
N LEU A 448 -10.44 36.06 3.72
CA LEU A 448 -10.96 34.85 4.36
C LEU A 448 -9.84 34.07 5.03
N LEU A 449 -8.74 33.80 4.32
CA LEU A 449 -7.58 33.11 4.89
C LEU A 449 -7.02 33.85 6.10
N LYS A 450 -6.84 35.15 5.98
CA LYS A 450 -6.31 35.99 7.07
C LYS A 450 -7.17 35.89 8.33
N ASN A 451 -8.49 35.94 8.19
CA ASN A 451 -9.41 36.00 9.33
C ASN A 451 -9.72 34.63 9.93
N ASN A 452 -9.67 33.56 9.14
CA ASN A 452 -10.20 32.25 9.52
C ASN A 452 -9.14 31.14 9.56
N LEU A 453 -7.97 31.36 8.97
CA LEU A 453 -6.92 30.35 8.97
C LEU A 453 -6.20 30.30 10.30
N ASP A 454 -6.14 29.11 10.91
CA ASP A 454 -5.25 28.78 12.02
C ASP A 454 -3.97 28.20 11.41
N LEU A 455 -2.90 28.99 11.40
CA LEU A 455 -1.61 28.64 10.81
C LEU A 455 -0.51 28.81 11.85
N ASN A 456 0.29 27.77 12.04
CA ASN A 456 1.51 27.84 12.82
C ASN A 456 2.59 27.02 12.11
N ILE A 457 3.69 27.65 11.73
CA ILE A 457 4.88 27.00 11.19
C ILE A 457 6.06 27.36 12.08
N ASP A 458 6.72 26.35 12.64
CA ASP A 458 7.95 26.50 13.44
C ASP A 458 9.05 25.67 12.74
N ALA A 459 9.94 26.34 12.04
CA ALA A 459 11.08 25.74 11.38
C ALA A 459 12.35 26.06 12.17
N ARG A 460 13.17 25.07 12.40
CA ARG A 460 14.45 25.16 13.13
C ARG A 460 15.54 24.43 12.41
N ILE A 461 16.74 24.96 12.48
CA ILE A 461 17.94 24.30 11.98
C ILE A 461 19.13 24.67 12.86
N SER A 462 19.89 23.67 13.31
CA SER A 462 21.08 23.92 14.12
C SER A 462 22.15 24.68 13.34
N LYS A 463 22.82 25.64 14.00
CA LYS A 463 23.90 26.41 13.38
C LYS A 463 25.05 25.52 12.93
N SER A 464 25.41 24.51 13.73
CA SER A 464 26.43 23.54 13.36
C SER A 464 26.15 22.80 12.05
N LEU A 465 24.88 22.46 11.79
CA LEU A 465 24.46 21.85 10.52
C LEU A 465 24.59 22.86 9.37
N THR A 466 24.09 24.10 9.55
CA THR A 466 24.17 25.13 8.50
C THR A 466 25.61 25.52 8.16
N ASP A 467 26.51 25.57 9.14
CA ASP A 467 27.93 25.80 8.94
C ASP A 467 28.53 24.67 8.09
N LYS A 468 28.19 23.44 8.40
CA LYS A 468 28.73 22.25 7.73
C LYS A 468 28.25 22.12 6.27
N ILE A 469 27.01 22.50 5.98
CA ILE A 469 26.45 22.44 4.61
C ILE A 469 26.61 23.76 3.84
N GLY A 470 27.25 24.77 4.44
CA GLY A 470 27.58 26.06 3.79
C GLY A 470 26.37 27.02 3.65
N LEU A 471 25.30 26.84 4.44
CA LEU A 471 24.11 27.71 4.39
C LEU A 471 24.18 28.92 5.34
N THR A 472 25.07 28.94 6.32
CA THR A 472 25.18 30.02 7.32
C THR A 472 25.33 31.41 6.68
N PRO A 473 26.19 31.64 5.67
CA PRO A 473 26.31 32.99 5.08
C PRO A 473 25.01 33.48 4.42
N MET A 474 24.24 32.57 3.86
CA MET A 474 22.96 32.89 3.23
C MET A 474 21.91 33.26 4.30
N ILE A 475 21.87 32.51 5.41
CA ILE A 475 20.93 32.73 6.51
C ILE A 475 21.28 34.03 7.25
N GLU A 476 22.54 34.24 7.64
CA GLU A 476 23.00 35.43 8.35
C GLU A 476 23.06 36.70 7.45
N GLY A 477 23.10 36.51 6.14
CA GLY A 477 23.00 37.59 5.16
C GLY A 477 21.56 37.93 4.81
N ARG A 478 21.06 37.36 3.71
CA ARG A 478 19.72 37.68 3.17
C ARG A 478 18.59 37.15 4.07
N GLY A 479 18.81 36.09 4.83
CA GLY A 479 17.84 35.48 5.71
C GLY A 479 17.71 36.15 7.08
N ALA A 480 18.63 37.03 7.49
CA ALA A 480 18.71 37.56 8.83
C ALA A 480 17.44 38.29 9.32
N MET A 481 16.66 38.87 8.39
CA MET A 481 15.38 39.51 8.73
C MET A 481 14.23 38.52 9.00
N PHE A 482 14.40 37.26 8.58
CA PHE A 482 13.34 36.24 8.67
C PHE A 482 13.58 35.20 9.74
N VAL A 483 14.82 35.08 10.24
CA VAL A 483 15.19 34.07 11.22
C VAL A 483 15.77 34.72 12.49
N THR A 484 15.59 34.05 13.61
CA THR A 484 16.23 34.40 14.88
C THR A 484 17.22 33.30 15.24
N LEU A 485 18.40 33.67 15.76
CA LEU A 485 19.36 32.73 16.33
C LEU A 485 19.13 32.68 17.84
N SER A 486 18.80 31.53 18.39
CA SER A 486 18.66 31.27 19.81
C SER A 486 19.16 29.89 20.16
N ASP A 487 19.92 29.72 21.22
CA ASP A 487 20.43 28.44 21.73
C ASP A 487 21.18 27.59 20.67
N GLY A 488 21.85 28.26 19.73
CA GLY A 488 22.58 27.59 18.65
C GLY A 488 21.70 27.08 17.50
N GLU A 489 20.44 27.49 17.43
CA GLU A 489 19.51 27.16 16.36
C GLU A 489 18.99 28.42 15.66
N TYR A 490 18.94 28.39 14.33
CA TYR A 490 18.16 29.35 13.55
C TYR A 490 16.70 28.92 13.56
N ARG A 491 15.82 29.87 13.88
CA ARG A 491 14.40 29.65 13.97
C ARG A 491 13.61 30.59 13.09
N LEU A 492 12.65 30.05 12.34
CA LEU A 492 11.61 30.77 11.60
C LEU A 492 10.26 30.35 12.17
N LYS A 493 9.51 31.30 12.70
CA LYS A 493 8.14 31.04 13.19
C LYS A 493 7.15 31.93 12.46
N ILE A 494 6.15 31.32 11.81
CA ILE A 494 5.04 32.02 11.17
C ILE A 494 3.77 31.61 11.92
N GLU A 495 3.00 32.60 12.35
CA GLU A 495 1.75 32.38 13.08
C GLU A 495 0.66 33.26 12.47
N ASN A 496 -0.53 32.73 12.29
CA ASN A 496 -1.73 33.51 12.01
C ASN A 496 -2.73 33.30 13.15
N ASN A 497 -2.66 34.17 14.13
CA ASN A 497 -3.56 34.22 15.29
C ASN A 497 -4.38 35.50 15.19
N ASP A 498 -5.71 35.39 15.29
CA ASP A 498 -6.64 36.55 15.32
C ASP A 498 -6.54 37.47 14.10
N GLY A 499 -6.32 36.91 12.91
CA GLY A 499 -6.21 37.67 11.66
C GLY A 499 -4.93 38.50 11.55
N LYS A 500 -3.94 38.26 12.40
CA LYS A 500 -2.63 38.92 12.37
C LYS A 500 -1.54 37.89 12.07
N ILE A 501 -0.98 37.96 10.88
CA ILE A 501 0.16 37.16 10.51
C ILE A 501 1.40 37.74 11.20
N LYS A 502 2.09 36.91 11.97
CA LYS A 502 3.32 37.26 12.66
C LYS A 502 4.47 36.42 12.16
N LEU A 503 5.63 37.04 11.99
CA LEU A 503 6.91 36.38 11.73
C LEU A 503 7.80 36.57 12.96
N ASN A 504 8.18 35.48 13.61
CA ASN A 504 8.92 35.51 14.89
C ASN A 504 8.33 36.45 15.93
N GLY A 505 6.99 36.47 16.03
CA GLY A 505 6.25 37.33 16.96
C GLY A 505 6.02 38.77 16.48
N MET A 506 6.68 39.22 15.39
CA MET A 506 6.48 40.56 14.81
C MET A 506 5.36 40.54 13.80
N PRO A 507 4.36 41.44 13.88
CA PRO A 507 3.31 41.55 12.90
C PRO A 507 3.87 41.90 11.51
N LEU A 508 3.42 41.19 10.47
CA LEU A 508 3.71 41.54 9.11
C LEU A 508 2.72 42.61 8.63
N PRO A 509 3.18 43.64 7.92
CA PRO A 509 2.33 44.70 7.39
C PRO A 509 1.66 44.22 6.07
N PHE A 510 0.54 43.50 6.19
CA PHE A 510 -0.30 43.12 5.03
C PHE A 510 -1.70 43.70 5.18
#